data_019a3761a54f6cbe62557b6763b552fa
#
_entry.id   019a3761a54f6cbe62557b6763b552fa
#
_cell.length_a   1.000
_cell.length_b   1.000
_cell.length_c   1.000
_cell.angle_alpha   90.00
_cell.angle_beta   90.00
_cell.angle_gamma   90.00
#
_symmetry.space_group_name_H-M   'P 1'
#
loop_
_entity.id
_entity.type
_entity.pdbx_description
1 polymer ?
#
loop_
_entity_poly.entity_id
_entity_poly.type
_entity_poly.pdbx_seq_one_letter_code
_entity_poly.pdbx_strand_id
1 'polypeptide(L)'
;MNNEINEHCGCPIKEKLEPILTEYVGTTRALHLWFHGAHHITRGSGFLGDHIHLYGEIYQRIQDDIDVVIEKAVSILEDESAACPIKITSIALDILKEYPSPSDHTALAIAAHAKNLMVAYVKMLESMFQELQEIEGMTLGLEDQISSTCNAYESFIYLLQQREKSELEN
;
A
#
# COMPACT_ATOMS: atom_id res chain seq x y z
N MET A 1 4.35 51.10 3.55
CA MET A 1 4.29 49.80 4.28
C MET A 1 4.32 48.69 3.23
N ASN A 2 5.50 48.18 2.94
CA ASN A 2 5.69 47.10 1.97
C ASN A 2 5.36 45.78 2.66
N ASN A 3 4.29 45.14 2.22
CA ASN A 3 4.07 43.72 2.50
C ASN A 3 5.04 42.94 1.62
N GLU A 4 6.17 42.56 2.16
CA GLU A 4 7.00 41.50 1.60
C GLU A 4 6.24 40.19 1.77
N ILE A 5 5.72 39.70 0.65
CA ILE A 5 5.21 38.35 0.53
C ILE A 5 6.43 37.44 0.72
N ASN A 6 6.47 36.74 1.86
CA ASN A 6 7.43 35.67 2.10
C ASN A 6 7.17 34.59 1.04
N GLU A 7 7.90 34.63 -0.06
CA GLU A 7 8.01 33.49 -0.96
C GLU A 7 8.58 32.33 -0.13
N HIS A 8 7.75 31.34 0.16
CA HIS A 8 8.18 30.06 0.69
C HIS A 8 9.16 29.45 -0.32
N CYS A 9 10.44 29.64 -0.07
CA CYS A 9 11.49 28.92 -0.77
C CYS A 9 11.33 27.44 -0.36
N GLY A 10 10.61 26.66 -1.17
CA GLY A 10 10.41 25.24 -0.96
C GLY A 10 11.78 24.57 -0.78
N CYS A 11 11.94 23.77 0.28
CA CYS A 11 13.17 23.02 0.46
C CYS A 11 13.28 22.04 -0.72
N PRO A 12 14.33 22.08 -1.55
CA PRO A 12 14.42 21.27 -2.78
C PRO A 12 14.23 19.77 -2.56
N ILE A 13 14.49 19.30 -1.34
CA ILE A 13 14.27 17.90 -0.98
C ILE A 13 12.79 17.57 -0.78
N LYS A 14 11.97 18.49 -0.24
CA LYS A 14 10.53 18.27 -0.06
C LYS A 14 9.80 18.11 -1.38
N GLU A 15 10.17 18.88 -2.41
CA GLU A 15 9.62 18.77 -3.74
C GLU A 15 9.87 17.39 -4.38
N LYS A 16 10.98 16.74 -4.03
CA LYS A 16 11.30 15.37 -4.46
C LYS A 16 10.60 14.31 -3.62
N LEU A 17 10.42 14.57 -2.33
CA LEU A 17 9.78 13.63 -1.40
C LEU A 17 8.26 13.55 -1.56
N GLU A 18 7.61 14.66 -1.90
CA GLU A 18 6.16 14.74 -2.00
C GLU A 18 5.57 13.70 -2.96
N PRO A 19 6.02 13.55 -4.23
CA PRO A 19 5.47 12.54 -5.13
C PRO A 19 5.68 11.12 -4.61
N ILE A 20 6.85 10.80 -4.05
CA ILE A 20 7.19 9.47 -3.53
C ILE A 20 6.28 9.11 -2.36
N LEU A 21 6.17 9.98 -1.37
CA LEU A 21 5.34 9.72 -0.19
C LEU A 21 3.84 9.75 -0.52
N THR A 22 3.42 10.57 -1.47
CA THR A 22 2.05 10.60 -1.97
C THR A 22 1.68 9.29 -2.67
N GLU A 23 2.56 8.75 -3.49
CA GLU A 23 2.38 7.44 -4.14
C GLU A 23 2.33 6.33 -3.09
N TYR A 24 3.20 6.36 -2.08
CA TYR A 24 3.22 5.39 -0.99
C TYR A 24 1.87 5.34 -0.27
N VAL A 25 1.37 6.48 0.19
CA VAL A 25 0.06 6.59 0.87
C VAL A 25 -1.08 6.10 -0.04
N GLY A 26 -1.12 6.57 -1.29
CA GLY A 26 -2.16 6.23 -2.25
C GLY A 26 -2.19 4.75 -2.60
N THR A 27 -1.03 4.15 -2.83
CA THR A 27 -0.91 2.72 -3.18
C THR A 27 -1.26 1.84 -1.98
N THR A 28 -0.82 2.20 -0.77
CA THR A 28 -1.20 1.47 0.45
C THR A 28 -2.72 1.52 0.66
N ARG A 29 -3.37 2.66 0.39
CA ARG A 29 -4.82 2.78 0.47
C ARG A 29 -5.54 1.97 -0.61
N ALA A 30 -5.04 1.95 -1.84
CA ALA A 30 -5.58 1.11 -2.91
C ALA A 30 -5.53 -0.37 -2.53
N LEU A 31 -4.38 -0.82 -2.02
CA LEU A 31 -4.18 -2.18 -1.57
C LEU A 31 -5.17 -2.56 -0.44
N HIS A 32 -5.34 -1.69 0.55
CA HIS A 32 -6.34 -1.89 1.62
C HIS A 32 -7.75 -2.09 1.06
N LEU A 33 -8.20 -1.20 0.18
CA LEU A 33 -9.54 -1.28 -0.40
C LEU A 33 -9.74 -2.55 -1.21
N TRP A 34 -8.73 -2.97 -1.98
CA TRP A 34 -8.79 -4.19 -2.75
C TRP A 34 -8.89 -5.44 -1.85
N PHE A 35 -8.04 -5.56 -0.83
CA PHE A 35 -8.05 -6.71 0.08
C PHE A 35 -9.29 -6.73 0.98
N HIS A 36 -9.81 -5.57 1.39
CA HIS A 36 -11.08 -5.47 2.08
C HIS A 36 -12.24 -5.98 1.20
N GLY A 37 -12.24 -5.63 -0.08
CA GLY A 37 -13.17 -6.20 -1.06
C GLY A 37 -13.05 -7.71 -1.18
N ALA A 38 -11.83 -8.25 -1.36
CA ALA A 38 -11.57 -9.69 -1.45
C ALA A 38 -12.03 -10.45 -0.20
N HIS A 39 -11.81 -9.90 0.99
CA HIS A 39 -12.28 -10.44 2.26
C HIS A 39 -13.81 -10.67 2.26
N HIS A 40 -14.59 -9.74 1.73
CA HIS A 40 -16.05 -9.84 1.73
C HIS A 40 -16.64 -10.78 0.68
N ILE A 41 -15.94 -10.98 -0.44
CA ILE A 41 -16.49 -11.69 -1.60
C ILE A 41 -15.91 -13.08 -1.80
N THR A 42 -14.88 -13.46 -1.05
CA THR A 42 -14.32 -14.83 -1.10
C THR A 42 -15.41 -15.88 -0.79
N ARG A 43 -15.31 -17.06 -1.42
CA ARG A 43 -16.32 -18.11 -1.37
C ARG A 43 -15.72 -19.48 -1.63
N GLY A 44 -16.54 -20.50 -1.56
CA GLY A 44 -16.18 -21.90 -1.84
C GLY A 44 -15.69 -22.65 -0.60
N SER A 45 -15.06 -23.81 -0.80
CA SER A 45 -14.64 -24.71 0.27
C SER A 45 -13.62 -24.08 1.24
N GLY A 46 -12.79 -23.17 0.76
CA GLY A 46 -11.81 -22.43 1.55
C GLY A 46 -12.35 -21.18 2.25
N PHE A 47 -13.66 -20.87 2.11
CA PHE A 47 -14.22 -19.58 2.54
C PHE A 47 -13.79 -19.14 3.93
N LEU A 48 -13.90 -20.00 4.93
CA LEU A 48 -13.62 -19.63 6.32
C LEU A 48 -12.15 -19.27 6.52
N GLY A 49 -11.23 -20.05 5.93
CA GLY A 49 -9.80 -19.78 5.95
C GLY A 49 -9.45 -18.51 5.18
N ASP A 50 -9.97 -18.37 3.98
CA ASP A 50 -9.73 -17.21 3.12
C ASP A 50 -10.29 -15.92 3.75
N HIS A 51 -11.51 -15.98 4.30
CA HIS A 51 -12.19 -14.83 4.90
C HIS A 51 -11.49 -14.34 6.18
N ILE A 52 -11.24 -15.25 7.13
CA ILE A 52 -10.73 -14.87 8.46
C ILE A 52 -9.20 -14.81 8.47
N HIS A 53 -8.55 -15.91 8.08
CA HIS A 53 -7.12 -16.11 8.32
C HIS A 53 -6.21 -15.68 7.17
N LEU A 54 -6.76 -15.34 6.00
CA LEU A 54 -5.98 -14.86 4.88
C LEU A 54 -6.30 -13.39 4.58
N TYR A 55 -7.41 -13.12 3.88
CA TYR A 55 -7.74 -11.74 3.50
C TYR A 55 -8.09 -10.87 4.71
N GLY A 56 -8.68 -11.44 5.75
CA GLY A 56 -8.98 -10.74 7.00
C GLY A 56 -7.72 -10.20 7.68
N GLU A 57 -6.71 -11.04 7.84
CA GLU A 57 -5.43 -10.65 8.44
C GLU A 57 -4.65 -9.68 7.54
N ILE A 58 -4.68 -9.90 6.21
CA ILE A 58 -3.99 -9.03 5.26
C ILE A 58 -4.56 -7.60 5.31
N TYR A 59 -5.90 -7.43 5.13
CA TYR A 59 -6.45 -6.08 5.09
C TYR A 59 -6.32 -5.36 6.43
N GLN A 60 -6.41 -6.07 7.54
CA GLN A 60 -6.20 -5.49 8.87
C GLN A 60 -4.78 -4.98 9.05
N ARG A 61 -3.79 -5.76 8.64
CA ARG A 61 -2.39 -5.32 8.67
C ARG A 61 -2.16 -4.11 7.77
N ILE A 62 -2.74 -4.09 6.56
CA ILE A 62 -2.61 -2.93 5.67
C ILE A 62 -3.26 -1.69 6.29
N GLN A 63 -4.36 -1.84 7.03
CA GLN A 63 -5.01 -0.72 7.73
C GLN A 63 -4.09 -0.13 8.80
N ASP A 64 -3.41 -0.96 9.56
CA ASP A 64 -2.44 -0.49 10.56
C ASP A 64 -1.26 0.24 9.89
N ASP A 65 -0.77 -0.30 8.76
CA ASP A 65 0.30 0.33 7.99
C ASP A 65 -0.11 1.69 7.39
N ILE A 66 -1.37 1.88 6.95
CA ILE A 66 -1.87 3.16 6.40
C ILE A 66 -1.72 4.29 7.42
N ASP A 67 -2.11 4.07 8.66
CA ASP A 67 -2.04 5.10 9.70
C ASP A 67 -0.59 5.57 9.89
N VAL A 68 0.34 4.60 9.99
CA VAL A 68 1.77 4.91 10.14
C VAL A 68 2.33 5.64 8.91
N VAL A 69 1.96 5.21 7.70
CA VAL A 69 2.44 5.81 6.44
C VAL A 69 1.96 7.25 6.28
N ILE A 70 0.68 7.53 6.61
CA ILE A 70 0.13 8.89 6.57
C ILE A 70 0.83 9.79 7.60
N GLU A 71 1.01 9.32 8.84
CA GLU A 71 1.72 10.08 9.87
C GLU A 71 3.14 10.43 9.46
N LYS A 72 3.86 9.48 8.86
CA LYS A 72 5.20 9.71 8.33
C LYS A 72 5.20 10.72 7.17
N ALA A 73 4.26 10.60 6.23
CA ALA A 73 4.16 11.53 5.11
C ALA A 73 3.89 12.96 5.60
N VAL A 74 2.93 13.15 6.51
CA VAL A 74 2.66 14.46 7.11
C VAL A 74 3.87 15.02 7.84
N SER A 75 4.54 14.20 8.65
CA SER A 75 5.69 14.61 9.46
C SER A 75 6.90 14.98 8.60
N ILE A 76 7.22 14.16 7.59
CA ILE A 76 8.40 14.38 6.74
C ILE A 76 8.18 15.57 5.79
N LEU A 77 6.98 15.69 5.23
CA LEU A 77 6.64 16.80 4.34
C LEU A 77 6.31 18.09 5.10
N GLU A 78 6.04 18.00 6.41
CA GLU A 78 5.48 19.10 7.21
C GLU A 78 4.25 19.74 6.51
N ASP A 79 3.41 18.86 5.94
CA ASP A 79 2.24 19.25 5.16
C ASP A 79 1.04 18.35 5.50
N GLU A 80 0.04 18.93 6.17
CA GLU A 80 -1.19 18.23 6.54
C GLU A 80 -2.04 17.80 5.32
N SER A 81 -1.80 18.37 4.16
CA SER A 81 -2.48 17.96 2.92
C SER A 81 -2.15 16.52 2.50
N ALA A 82 -1.04 15.96 2.97
CA ALA A 82 -0.70 14.55 2.80
C ALA A 82 -1.73 13.60 3.44
N ALA A 83 -2.46 14.05 4.47
CA ALA A 83 -3.55 13.31 5.11
C ALA A 83 -4.93 13.61 4.49
N CYS A 84 -5.03 14.39 3.42
CA CYS A 84 -6.31 14.75 2.82
C CYS A 84 -7.03 13.51 2.26
N PRO A 85 -8.21 13.12 2.80
CA PRO A 85 -8.89 11.89 2.39
C PRO A 85 -9.34 11.91 0.94
N ILE A 86 -9.64 13.09 0.39
CA ILE A 86 -10.03 13.25 -1.03
C ILE A 86 -8.80 12.96 -1.91
N LYS A 87 -7.64 13.56 -1.60
CA LYS A 87 -6.37 13.34 -2.34
C LYS A 87 -6.00 11.86 -2.30
N ILE A 88 -5.95 11.26 -1.13
CA ILE A 88 -5.60 9.85 -0.93
C ILE A 88 -6.56 8.92 -1.69
N THR A 89 -7.87 9.15 -1.57
CA THR A 89 -8.87 8.30 -2.23
C THR A 89 -8.86 8.46 -3.75
N SER A 90 -8.58 9.67 -4.27
CA SER A 90 -8.46 9.90 -5.72
C SER A 90 -7.29 9.09 -6.29
N ILE A 91 -6.13 9.13 -5.65
CA ILE A 91 -4.94 8.37 -6.07
C ILE A 91 -5.22 6.87 -5.99
N ALA A 92 -5.79 6.41 -4.87
CA ALA A 92 -6.15 5.01 -4.70
C ALA A 92 -7.14 4.54 -5.77
N LEU A 93 -8.12 5.37 -6.15
CA LEU A 93 -9.08 5.06 -7.20
C LEU A 93 -8.41 4.90 -8.56
N ASP A 94 -7.47 5.78 -8.90
CA ASP A 94 -6.76 5.70 -10.19
C ASP A 94 -5.91 4.42 -10.25
N ILE A 95 -5.24 4.06 -9.17
CA ILE A 95 -4.51 2.79 -9.06
C ILE A 95 -5.47 1.60 -9.19
N LEU A 96 -6.60 1.61 -8.48
CA LEU A 96 -7.56 0.50 -8.51
C LEU A 96 -8.19 0.25 -9.89
N LYS A 97 -8.29 1.26 -10.75
CA LYS A 97 -8.78 1.10 -12.12
C LYS A 97 -7.86 0.26 -13.01
N GLU A 98 -6.56 0.22 -12.68
CA GLU A 98 -5.56 -0.57 -13.40
C GLU A 98 -5.50 -2.04 -12.96
N TYR A 99 -6.18 -2.38 -11.88
CA TYR A 99 -6.18 -3.74 -11.33
C TYR A 99 -7.53 -4.44 -11.51
N PRO A 100 -7.54 -5.78 -11.71
CA PRO A 100 -8.78 -6.54 -11.76
C PRO A 100 -9.55 -6.42 -10.44
N SER A 101 -10.84 -6.11 -10.53
CA SER A 101 -11.72 -6.14 -9.35
C SER A 101 -11.79 -7.58 -8.80
N PRO A 102 -11.79 -7.78 -7.48
CA PRO A 102 -12.00 -9.12 -6.94
C PRO A 102 -13.42 -9.67 -7.19
N SER A 103 -14.39 -8.84 -7.61
CA SER A 103 -15.83 -9.18 -7.59
C SER A 103 -16.27 -10.29 -8.54
N ASP A 104 -15.68 -10.44 -9.70
CA ASP A 104 -16.18 -11.34 -10.75
C ASP A 104 -15.27 -12.57 -10.98
N HIS A 105 -14.49 -12.96 -9.95
CA HIS A 105 -13.51 -14.02 -10.05
C HIS A 105 -13.84 -15.24 -9.16
N THR A 106 -13.25 -16.38 -9.52
CA THR A 106 -13.21 -17.57 -8.66
C THR A 106 -12.31 -17.33 -7.45
N ALA A 107 -12.48 -18.11 -6.39
CA ALA A 107 -11.60 -18.00 -5.21
C ALA A 107 -10.11 -18.16 -5.56
N LEU A 108 -9.79 -19.04 -6.50
CA LEU A 108 -8.43 -19.26 -7.01
C LEU A 108 -7.91 -18.02 -7.76
N ALA A 109 -8.71 -17.44 -8.64
CA ALA A 109 -8.34 -16.24 -9.38
C ALA A 109 -8.14 -15.04 -8.44
N ILE A 110 -8.98 -14.91 -7.40
CA ILE A 110 -8.80 -13.88 -6.35
C ILE A 110 -7.44 -14.08 -5.65
N ALA A 111 -7.07 -15.31 -5.29
CA ALA A 111 -5.79 -15.60 -4.66
C ALA A 111 -4.59 -15.26 -5.57
N ALA A 112 -4.68 -15.60 -6.85
CA ALA A 112 -3.65 -15.27 -7.84
C ALA A 112 -3.49 -13.76 -8.03
N HIS A 113 -4.60 -13.01 -8.13
CA HIS A 113 -4.57 -11.54 -8.22
C HIS A 113 -4.04 -10.91 -6.93
N ALA A 114 -4.48 -11.38 -5.77
CA ALA A 114 -3.98 -10.94 -4.46
C ALA A 114 -2.47 -11.09 -4.33
N LYS A 115 -1.95 -12.27 -4.71
CA LYS A 115 -0.51 -12.52 -4.73
C LYS A 115 0.23 -11.55 -5.65
N ASN A 116 -0.25 -11.37 -6.87
CA ASN A 116 0.40 -10.50 -7.84
C ASN A 116 0.41 -9.03 -7.38
N LEU A 117 -0.69 -8.56 -6.78
CA LEU A 117 -0.78 -7.23 -6.18
C LEU A 117 0.23 -7.05 -5.05
N MET A 118 0.32 -8.03 -4.14
CA MET A 118 1.24 -7.97 -3.01
C MET A 118 2.70 -7.97 -3.48
N VAL A 119 3.04 -8.81 -4.48
CA VAL A 119 4.38 -8.83 -5.10
C VAL A 119 4.70 -7.49 -5.76
N ALA A 120 3.75 -6.89 -6.49
CA ALA A 120 3.95 -5.59 -7.11
C ALA A 120 4.17 -4.50 -6.07
N TYR A 121 3.42 -4.54 -4.96
CA TYR A 121 3.57 -3.57 -3.88
C TYR A 121 4.93 -3.69 -3.17
N VAL A 122 5.39 -4.89 -2.85
CA VAL A 122 6.74 -5.09 -2.25
C VAL A 122 7.83 -4.55 -3.19
N LYS A 123 7.74 -4.81 -4.49
CA LYS A 123 8.68 -4.26 -5.48
C LYS A 123 8.63 -2.73 -5.55
N MET A 124 7.45 -2.14 -5.45
CA MET A 124 7.30 -0.69 -5.37
C MET A 124 8.01 -0.14 -4.13
N LEU A 125 7.86 -0.79 -2.96
CA LEU A 125 8.55 -0.40 -1.73
C LEU A 125 10.07 -0.51 -1.85
N GLU A 126 10.59 -1.57 -2.48
CA GLU A 126 12.02 -1.74 -2.75
C GLU A 126 12.57 -0.62 -3.67
N SER A 127 11.83 -0.26 -4.72
CA SER A 127 12.20 0.83 -5.63
C SER A 127 12.18 2.18 -4.91
N MET A 128 11.12 2.43 -4.14
CA MET A 128 10.99 3.64 -3.32
C MET A 128 12.12 3.77 -2.29
N PHE A 129 12.50 2.67 -1.65
CA PHE A 129 13.62 2.63 -0.71
C PHE A 129 14.91 3.11 -1.36
N GLN A 130 15.22 2.62 -2.55
CA GLN A 130 16.42 3.03 -3.31
C GLN A 130 16.37 4.51 -3.70
N GLU A 131 15.22 4.98 -4.22
CA GLU A 131 15.04 6.37 -4.60
C GLU A 131 15.19 7.32 -3.41
N LEU A 132 14.61 6.98 -2.25
CA LEU A 132 14.73 7.76 -1.03
C LEU A 132 16.18 7.83 -0.51
N GLN A 133 16.96 6.76 -0.69
CA GLN A 133 18.39 6.80 -0.37
C GLN A 133 19.18 7.72 -1.32
N GLU A 134 18.90 7.65 -2.63
CA GLU A 134 19.59 8.47 -3.64
C GLU A 134 19.36 9.96 -3.46
N ILE A 135 18.16 10.37 -3.02
CA ILE A 135 17.84 11.79 -2.77
C ILE A 135 18.17 12.23 -1.34
N GLU A 136 18.79 11.37 -0.52
CA GLU A 136 19.07 11.63 0.89
C GLU A 136 17.81 11.95 1.73
N GLY A 137 16.67 11.41 1.31
CA GLY A 137 15.36 11.59 1.96
C GLY A 137 14.99 10.49 2.93
N MET A 138 15.80 9.43 3.04
CA MET A 138 15.55 8.31 3.94
C MET A 138 15.79 8.70 5.39
N THR A 139 14.82 8.39 6.26
CA THR A 139 14.97 8.46 7.71
C THR A 139 15.00 7.05 8.30
N LEU A 140 15.64 6.87 9.47
CA LEU A 140 15.64 5.56 10.15
C LEU A 140 14.24 5.02 10.40
N GLY A 141 13.29 5.88 10.75
CA GLY A 141 11.91 5.46 10.99
C GLY A 141 11.16 5.09 9.71
N LEU A 142 11.51 5.67 8.55
CA LEU A 142 10.94 5.31 7.27
C LEU A 142 11.55 4.01 6.75
N GLU A 143 12.85 3.82 6.91
CA GLU A 143 13.56 2.58 6.61
C GLU A 143 12.99 1.40 7.40
N ASP A 144 12.80 1.56 8.71
CA ASP A 144 12.22 0.55 9.59
C ASP A 144 10.80 0.18 9.15
N GLN A 145 9.95 1.19 8.84
CA GLN A 145 8.59 0.98 8.36
C GLN A 145 8.57 0.20 7.04
N ILE A 146 9.37 0.60 6.05
CA ILE A 146 9.44 -0.07 4.74
C ILE A 146 9.90 -1.53 4.93
N SER A 147 10.97 -1.74 5.69
CA SER A 147 11.53 -3.07 5.94
C SER A 147 10.56 -3.98 6.68
N SER A 148 9.89 -3.46 7.71
CA SER A 148 8.87 -4.19 8.48
C SER A 148 7.67 -4.55 7.62
N THR A 149 7.23 -3.64 6.76
CA THR A 149 6.14 -3.89 5.82
C THR A 149 6.52 -4.97 4.81
N CYS A 150 7.68 -4.88 4.17
CA CYS A 150 8.16 -5.89 3.22
C CYS A 150 8.23 -7.27 3.87
N ASN A 151 8.83 -7.39 5.06
CA ASN A 151 8.94 -8.64 5.80
C ASN A 151 7.57 -9.29 6.10
N ALA A 152 6.59 -8.50 6.53
CA ALA A 152 5.24 -8.99 6.77
C ALA A 152 4.55 -9.45 5.47
N TYR A 153 4.70 -8.69 4.40
CA TYR A 153 4.01 -8.95 3.14
C TYR A 153 4.62 -10.11 2.36
N GLU A 154 5.91 -10.37 2.48
CA GLU A 154 6.54 -11.60 1.99
C GLU A 154 5.91 -12.85 2.62
N SER A 155 5.57 -12.78 3.91
CA SER A 155 4.85 -13.86 4.59
C SER A 155 3.44 -14.06 4.02
N PHE A 156 2.72 -12.99 3.71
CA PHE A 156 1.42 -13.07 3.04
C PHE A 156 1.53 -13.58 1.60
N ILE A 157 2.55 -13.18 0.86
CA ILE A 157 2.83 -13.71 -0.49
C ILE A 157 2.99 -15.23 -0.42
N TYR A 158 3.73 -15.74 0.57
CA TYR A 158 3.88 -17.19 0.77
C TYR A 158 2.51 -17.86 1.01
N LEU A 159 1.66 -17.32 1.90
CA LEU A 159 0.34 -17.89 2.16
C LEU A 159 -0.56 -17.88 0.92
N LEU A 160 -0.56 -16.79 0.17
CA LEU A 160 -1.31 -16.67 -1.09
C LEU A 160 -0.82 -17.67 -2.15
N GLN A 161 0.50 -17.91 -2.22
CA GLN A 161 1.08 -18.96 -3.08
C GLN A 161 0.59 -20.35 -2.70
N GLN A 162 0.53 -20.68 -1.41
CA GLN A 162 0.02 -21.98 -0.96
C GLN A 162 -1.48 -22.11 -1.25
N ARG A 163 -2.25 -21.03 -1.08
CA ARG A 163 -3.68 -21.02 -1.40
C ARG A 163 -3.94 -21.25 -2.90
N GLU A 164 -3.12 -20.64 -3.77
CA GLU A 164 -3.19 -20.84 -5.23
C GLU A 164 -2.92 -22.30 -5.63
N LYS A 165 -1.99 -22.98 -4.97
CA LYS A 165 -1.62 -24.37 -5.28
C LYS A 165 -2.65 -25.38 -4.79
N SER A 166 -3.33 -25.13 -3.69
CA SER A 166 -4.19 -26.09 -3.01
C SER A 166 -5.37 -26.61 -3.84
N GLU A 167 -5.78 -25.91 -4.90
CA GLU A 167 -6.87 -26.32 -5.80
C GLU A 167 -6.36 -26.95 -7.12
N LEU A 168 -5.05 -26.92 -7.39
CA LEU A 168 -4.46 -27.52 -8.58
C LEU A 168 -4.13 -29.01 -8.39
N GLU A 169 -4.14 -29.50 -7.15
CA GLU A 169 -3.80 -30.88 -6.79
C GLU A 169 -5.02 -31.79 -6.58
N ASN A 170 -6.27 -31.28 -6.79
CA ASN A 170 -7.52 -32.02 -6.73
C ASN A 170 -8.20 -32.10 -8.09
#